data_951cfcbac0ba252acdb7b97ba67786bf
#
_entry.id   951cfcbac0ba252acdb7b97ba67786bf
#
_cell.length_a   1.000
_cell.length_b   1.000
_cell.length_c   1.000
_cell.angle_alpha   90.00
_cell.angle_beta   90.00
_cell.angle_gamma   90.00
#
_symmetry.space_group_name_H-M   'P 1'
#
loop_
_entity.id
_entity.type
_entity.pdbx_description
1 polymer ?
#
loop_
_entity_poly.entity_id
_entity_poly.type
_entity_poly.pdbx_seq_one_letter_code
_entity_poly.pdbx_strand_id
1 'polypeptide(L)'
;MNQNYSEPKEQQIDNRSRLTRALQAIEKMQSKLTEMESARTEPIAIIGLGCRFPGAKNPDEFWTLLKQGKDAISEVPPNRWNIENYYDSNPETPGKISTRYGGFVPNLAEFDAQFFGIAPREAVSLDPQQRLLLEVSWEALENAGIIPEKLTEKQTGVFIGISSSDYSQQLLTRDIKEIDAYLATGNSHSTAAGRLSYLLGFTGPSLAVDTACSSSLVSIHLACQSLRNKECHLALAGGVNRIISPEFSINFSKAKMLASDGRCKTFDAAADGFVRSEGCGIIIIKRFSDAISNGDKILAVIRGSAINQDGRSSGLTVPNGPSQQAVIHQALENSKVNPAQINYIEAHGTGTSLGDPIEIGALGAVFCHTHTSEKPLIVGSVKTNIGHLEAAAGIAGLIKVVLALKHEQIPSHLHFNTPNPHINWKELTLTISTKLMPWRSGETPRLAGISSFGFSGTNAHIIVEEAPAINLAKTTENRPLHLFTLSAKTPEALEEYIHNYEQYLTHCQASIEDICFSANTGRSHFQYRLCATANSVNELRQNLTTKKYVTQGKTSYNNPKIAFLFTGQCSQYEGMALQLYQTQPTFKNALTHCAEILQKTLD
;
A
#
# COMPACT_ATOMS: atom_id res chain seq x y z
N MET A 1 -38.11 -74.06 -14.78
CA MET A 1 -36.68 -74.12 -14.43
C MET A 1 -36.15 -72.71 -14.35
N ASN A 2 -36.13 -72.14 -13.12
CA ASN A 2 -35.52 -70.84 -12.85
C ASN A 2 -34.07 -71.09 -12.44
N GLN A 3 -33.13 -70.74 -13.31
CA GLN A 3 -31.71 -70.70 -12.93
C GLN A 3 -31.43 -69.32 -12.31
N ASN A 4 -31.32 -69.32 -10.97
CA ASN A 4 -30.71 -68.19 -10.23
C ASN A 4 -29.19 -68.24 -10.46
N TYR A 5 -28.64 -67.34 -11.29
CA TYR A 5 -27.21 -67.07 -11.35
C TYR A 5 -26.85 -66.15 -10.16
N SER A 6 -26.36 -66.75 -9.06
CA SER A 6 -25.67 -66.02 -8.01
C SER A 6 -24.23 -65.75 -8.45
N GLU A 7 -23.88 -64.49 -8.65
CA GLU A 7 -22.47 -64.10 -8.85
C GLU A 7 -21.57 -64.61 -7.70
N PRO A 8 -20.37 -65.07 -8.02
CA PRO A 8 -19.46 -65.59 -6.98
C PRO A 8 -19.10 -64.47 -5.95
N LYS A 9 -19.15 -64.81 -4.66
CA LYS A 9 -18.86 -63.87 -3.55
C LYS A 9 -17.51 -63.10 -3.69
N GLU A 10 -16.52 -63.67 -4.35
CA GLU A 10 -15.23 -63.03 -4.63
C GLU A 10 -15.34 -61.88 -5.62
N GLN A 11 -16.18 -61.96 -6.66
CA GLN A 11 -16.43 -60.87 -7.60
C GLN A 11 -17.20 -59.69 -6.93
N GLN A 12 -18.10 -59.98 -5.99
CA GLN A 12 -18.80 -58.94 -5.23
C GLN A 12 -17.86 -58.19 -4.25
N ILE A 13 -16.92 -58.87 -3.65
CA ILE A 13 -15.90 -58.27 -2.75
C ILE A 13 -14.93 -57.41 -3.54
N ASP A 14 -14.48 -57.84 -4.72
CA ASP A 14 -13.60 -57.05 -5.59
C ASP A 14 -14.29 -55.81 -6.13
N ASN A 15 -15.54 -55.91 -6.58
CA ASN A 15 -16.35 -54.77 -7.05
C ASN A 15 -16.61 -53.75 -5.94
N ARG A 16 -16.87 -54.20 -4.70
CA ARG A 16 -17.04 -53.29 -3.55
C ARG A 16 -15.75 -52.56 -3.20
N SER A 17 -14.60 -53.22 -3.26
CA SER A 17 -13.27 -52.62 -3.07
C SER A 17 -12.93 -51.61 -4.16
N ARG A 18 -13.26 -51.90 -5.43
CA ARG A 18 -13.08 -50.95 -6.57
C ARG A 18 -13.97 -49.73 -6.43
N LEU A 19 -15.24 -49.93 -6.04
CA LEU A 19 -16.17 -48.81 -5.81
C LEU A 19 -15.72 -47.88 -4.68
N THR A 20 -15.22 -48.47 -3.57
CA THR A 20 -14.68 -47.72 -2.44
C THR A 20 -13.45 -46.89 -2.85
N ARG A 21 -12.52 -47.48 -3.62
CA ARG A 21 -11.35 -46.74 -4.16
C ARG A 21 -11.75 -45.65 -5.13
N ALA A 22 -12.76 -45.87 -5.99
CA ALA A 22 -13.27 -44.86 -6.90
C ALA A 22 -13.92 -43.67 -6.14
N LEU A 23 -14.73 -43.96 -5.12
CA LEU A 23 -15.32 -42.92 -4.25
C LEU A 23 -14.25 -42.10 -3.53
N GLN A 24 -13.24 -42.76 -2.94
CA GLN A 24 -12.11 -42.04 -2.31
C GLN A 24 -11.32 -41.18 -3.31
N ALA A 25 -11.14 -41.65 -4.54
CA ALA A 25 -10.49 -40.86 -5.59
C ALA A 25 -11.35 -39.66 -6.01
N ILE A 26 -12.66 -39.82 -6.12
CA ILE A 26 -13.59 -38.70 -6.41
C ILE A 26 -13.59 -37.71 -5.26
N GLU A 27 -13.70 -38.13 -4.00
CA GLU A 27 -13.62 -37.22 -2.85
C GLU A 27 -12.31 -36.45 -2.81
N LYS A 28 -11.18 -37.13 -3.08
CA LYS A 28 -9.86 -36.47 -3.17
C LYS A 28 -9.78 -35.48 -4.33
N MET A 29 -10.38 -35.80 -5.47
CA MET A 29 -10.47 -34.87 -6.61
C MET A 29 -11.34 -33.67 -6.28
N GLN A 30 -12.51 -33.87 -5.67
CA GLN A 30 -13.40 -32.80 -5.23
C GLN A 30 -12.72 -31.89 -4.19
N SER A 31 -12.04 -32.45 -3.20
CA SER A 31 -11.26 -31.69 -2.22
C SER A 31 -10.18 -30.83 -2.90
N LYS A 32 -9.42 -31.41 -3.83
CA LYS A 32 -8.42 -30.66 -4.61
C LYS A 32 -9.04 -29.55 -5.46
N LEU A 33 -10.18 -29.81 -6.08
CA LEU A 33 -10.90 -28.82 -6.89
C LEU A 33 -11.36 -27.64 -6.04
N THR A 34 -11.94 -27.93 -4.87
CA THR A 34 -12.35 -26.92 -3.88
C THR A 34 -11.16 -26.13 -3.35
N GLU A 35 -10.04 -26.77 -3.07
CA GLU A 35 -8.79 -26.10 -2.67
C GLU A 35 -8.27 -25.18 -3.79
N MET A 36 -8.28 -25.62 -5.05
CA MET A 36 -7.85 -24.82 -6.18
C MET A 36 -8.77 -23.62 -6.44
N GLU A 37 -10.08 -23.80 -6.34
CA GLU A 37 -11.08 -22.73 -6.47
C GLU A 37 -10.95 -21.71 -5.32
N SER A 38 -10.75 -22.19 -4.10
CA SER A 38 -10.53 -21.35 -2.93
C SER A 38 -9.23 -20.54 -3.06
N ALA A 39 -8.15 -21.16 -3.52
CA ALA A 39 -6.89 -20.48 -3.74
C ALA A 39 -7.00 -19.37 -4.81
N ARG A 40 -7.77 -19.61 -5.90
CA ARG A 40 -8.00 -18.61 -6.96
C ARG A 40 -8.75 -17.37 -6.50
N THR A 41 -9.60 -17.50 -5.49
CA THR A 41 -10.43 -16.41 -4.94
C THR A 41 -9.99 -15.98 -3.55
N GLU A 42 -8.82 -16.45 -3.08
CA GLU A 42 -8.31 -16.09 -1.76
C GLU A 42 -8.18 -14.58 -1.62
N PRO A 43 -8.75 -13.97 -0.55
CA PRO A 43 -8.56 -12.55 -0.27
C PRO A 43 -7.08 -12.22 -0.03
N ILE A 44 -6.69 -10.99 -0.33
CA ILE A 44 -5.32 -10.51 -0.17
C ILE A 44 -5.31 -9.40 0.88
N ALA A 45 -4.54 -9.60 1.95
CA ALA A 45 -4.39 -8.63 3.02
C ALA A 45 -3.41 -7.51 2.62
N ILE A 46 -3.78 -6.27 2.87
CA ILE A 46 -2.88 -5.11 2.87
C ILE A 46 -2.35 -4.98 4.29
N ILE A 47 -1.04 -5.18 4.48
CA ILE A 47 -0.39 -5.19 5.80
C ILE A 47 0.52 -3.99 6.04
N GLY A 48 0.80 -3.20 5.02
CA GLY A 48 1.56 -1.97 5.12
C GLY A 48 1.35 -1.08 3.91
N LEU A 49 1.62 0.21 4.08
CA LEU A 49 1.54 1.20 3.02
C LEU A 49 2.50 2.38 3.27
N GLY A 50 2.95 2.99 2.18
CA GLY A 50 3.74 4.21 2.16
C GLY A 50 3.31 5.10 1.01
N CYS A 51 3.44 6.41 1.17
CA CYS A 51 3.13 7.34 0.10
C CYS A 51 3.88 8.67 0.20
N ARG A 52 4.03 9.33 -0.96
CA ARG A 52 4.39 10.74 -1.16
C ARG A 52 3.43 11.31 -2.17
N PHE A 53 2.57 12.22 -1.73
CA PHE A 53 1.60 12.89 -2.58
C PHE A 53 1.71 14.41 -2.42
N PRO A 54 1.16 15.22 -3.32
CA PRO A 54 1.14 16.67 -3.16
C PRO A 54 0.55 17.07 -1.80
N GLY A 55 1.31 17.87 -1.05
CA GLY A 55 0.92 18.33 0.28
C GLY A 55 0.96 17.26 1.39
N ALA A 56 1.49 16.05 1.13
CA ALA A 56 1.57 14.98 2.11
C ALA A 56 2.85 14.13 1.94
N LYS A 57 3.65 14.03 2.99
CA LYS A 57 4.92 13.28 3.01
C LYS A 57 4.76 11.81 3.41
N ASN A 58 3.62 11.45 3.99
CA ASN A 58 3.35 10.13 4.53
C ASN A 58 1.83 9.89 4.61
N PRO A 59 1.38 8.68 4.96
CA PRO A 59 -0.06 8.36 5.05
C PRO A 59 -0.84 9.19 6.07
N ASP A 60 -0.24 9.57 7.19
CA ASP A 60 -0.94 10.34 8.25
C ASP A 60 -1.14 11.80 7.83
N GLU A 61 -0.14 12.41 7.18
CA GLU A 61 -0.29 13.74 6.55
C GLU A 61 -1.32 13.69 5.41
N PHE A 62 -1.32 12.62 4.62
CA PHE A 62 -2.30 12.44 3.54
C PHE A 62 -3.73 12.32 4.11
N TRP A 63 -3.92 11.57 5.17
CA TRP A 63 -5.21 11.53 5.85
C TRP A 63 -5.64 12.89 6.38
N THR A 64 -4.72 13.64 6.98
CA THR A 64 -4.97 14.98 7.50
C THR A 64 -5.43 15.93 6.39
N LEU A 65 -4.75 15.90 5.24
CA LEU A 65 -5.10 16.66 4.03
C LEU A 65 -6.52 16.32 3.55
N LEU A 66 -6.83 15.03 3.42
CA LEU A 66 -8.14 14.55 2.98
C LEU A 66 -9.26 14.92 3.95
N LYS A 67 -9.04 14.72 5.25
CA LYS A 67 -10.00 15.06 6.32
C LYS A 67 -10.32 16.54 6.35
N GLN A 68 -9.33 17.41 6.10
CA GLN A 68 -9.49 18.85 6.06
C GLN A 68 -10.11 19.35 4.73
N GLY A 69 -10.30 18.48 3.74
CA GLY A 69 -10.77 18.87 2.42
C GLY A 69 -9.81 19.86 1.73
N LYS A 70 -8.50 19.65 1.91
CA LYS A 70 -7.48 20.54 1.36
C LYS A 70 -7.23 20.25 -0.11
N ASP A 71 -7.16 21.31 -0.92
CA ASP A 71 -6.66 21.30 -2.29
C ASP A 71 -5.13 21.50 -2.28
N ALA A 72 -4.40 20.54 -2.82
CA ALA A 72 -2.94 20.53 -2.83
C ALA A 72 -2.34 20.92 -4.19
N ILE A 73 -3.16 21.44 -5.09
CA ILE A 73 -2.69 21.93 -6.38
C ILE A 73 -2.01 23.30 -6.19
N SER A 74 -0.90 23.46 -6.85
CA SER A 74 -0.11 24.69 -6.81
C SER A 74 0.31 25.12 -8.21
N GLU A 75 0.80 26.33 -8.34
CA GLU A 75 1.48 26.75 -9.55
C GLU A 75 2.77 25.95 -9.75
N VAL A 76 3.21 25.78 -11.01
CA VAL A 76 4.46 25.08 -11.35
C VAL A 76 5.63 25.70 -10.58
N PRO A 77 6.35 24.90 -9.75
CA PRO A 77 7.46 25.43 -8.98
C PRO A 77 8.60 25.90 -9.87
N PRO A 78 9.29 27.01 -9.53
CA PRO A 78 10.39 27.57 -10.34
C PRO A 78 11.54 26.59 -10.60
N ASN A 79 11.74 25.61 -9.72
CA ASN A 79 12.76 24.57 -9.85
C ASN A 79 12.37 23.43 -10.82
N ARG A 80 11.18 23.47 -11.44
CA ARG A 80 10.77 22.58 -12.53
C ARG A 80 11.10 23.23 -13.88
N TRP A 81 10.41 24.29 -14.20
CA TRP A 81 10.64 25.16 -15.36
C TRP A 81 10.04 26.55 -15.11
N ASN A 82 10.50 27.53 -15.87
CA ASN A 82 9.86 28.86 -15.84
C ASN A 82 8.55 28.78 -16.63
N ILE A 83 7.42 28.82 -15.92
CA ILE A 83 6.08 28.68 -16.51
C ILE A 83 5.77 29.81 -17.52
N GLU A 84 6.32 31.00 -17.35
CA GLU A 84 6.10 32.14 -18.28
C GLU A 84 6.60 31.83 -19.70
N ASN A 85 7.61 30.99 -19.82
CA ASN A 85 8.14 30.55 -21.13
C ASN A 85 7.19 29.60 -21.87
N TYR A 86 6.28 28.93 -21.14
CA TYR A 86 5.46 27.84 -21.67
C TYR A 86 3.95 28.11 -21.56
N TYR A 87 3.49 29.06 -20.77
CA TYR A 87 2.07 29.34 -20.58
C TYR A 87 1.47 30.19 -21.71
N ASP A 88 0.28 29.81 -22.17
CA ASP A 88 -0.63 30.62 -22.96
C ASP A 88 -2.06 30.16 -22.70
N SER A 89 -2.98 31.08 -22.46
CA SER A 89 -4.39 30.74 -22.23
C SER A 89 -5.07 30.13 -23.46
N ASN A 90 -4.52 30.37 -24.66
CA ASN A 90 -4.99 29.72 -25.88
C ASN A 90 -4.30 28.36 -26.06
N PRO A 91 -5.04 27.24 -25.92
CA PRO A 91 -4.46 25.88 -26.06
C PRO A 91 -3.94 25.57 -27.48
N GLU A 92 -4.34 26.39 -28.49
CA GLU A 92 -3.87 26.22 -29.87
C GLU A 92 -2.47 26.82 -30.11
N THR A 93 -1.95 27.67 -29.20
CA THR A 93 -0.61 28.26 -29.36
C THR A 93 0.47 27.15 -29.35
N PRO A 94 1.28 27.04 -30.42
CA PRO A 94 2.32 25.99 -30.50
C PRO A 94 3.35 26.09 -29.37
N GLY A 95 3.69 24.95 -28.75
CA GLY A 95 4.70 24.85 -27.69
C GLY A 95 4.27 25.44 -26.35
N LYS A 96 2.95 25.67 -26.15
CA LYS A 96 2.42 26.25 -24.91
C LYS A 96 1.50 25.30 -24.14
N ILE A 97 1.38 25.57 -22.85
CA ILE A 97 0.54 24.87 -21.87
C ILE A 97 -0.62 25.80 -21.51
N SER A 98 -1.85 25.27 -21.50
CA SER A 98 -3.07 26.05 -21.21
C SER A 98 -3.35 26.23 -19.72
N THR A 99 -2.54 25.66 -18.84
CA THR A 99 -2.66 25.81 -17.38
C THR A 99 -1.31 26.14 -16.75
N ARG A 100 -1.32 26.83 -15.62
CA ARG A 100 -0.12 27.17 -14.82
C ARG A 100 0.06 26.21 -13.64
N TYR A 101 -0.85 25.25 -13.46
CA TYR A 101 -1.02 24.48 -12.24
C TYR A 101 -0.68 23.00 -12.40
N GLY A 102 -0.34 22.38 -11.27
CA GLY A 102 -0.11 20.94 -11.14
C GLY A 102 -0.06 20.53 -9.68
N GLY A 103 -0.13 19.24 -9.44
CA GLY A 103 0.13 18.65 -8.12
C GLY A 103 1.60 18.25 -8.01
N PHE A 104 2.41 18.95 -7.23
CA PHE A 104 3.84 18.74 -7.13
C PHE A 104 4.24 18.18 -5.77
N VAL A 105 5.13 17.17 -5.79
CA VAL A 105 5.82 16.68 -4.61
C VAL A 105 7.12 17.47 -4.47
N PRO A 106 7.42 18.07 -3.31
CA PRO A 106 8.64 18.83 -3.11
C PRO A 106 9.89 17.95 -3.20
N ASN A 107 11.06 18.58 -3.16
CA ASN A 107 12.36 17.93 -3.00
C ASN A 107 12.69 16.91 -4.11
N LEU A 108 12.48 17.31 -5.39
CA LEU A 108 12.75 16.45 -6.55
C LEU A 108 14.19 15.93 -6.60
N ALA A 109 15.15 16.78 -6.24
CA ALA A 109 16.57 16.46 -6.33
C ALA A 109 17.10 15.69 -5.10
N GLU A 110 16.39 15.75 -3.99
CA GLU A 110 16.81 15.13 -2.74
C GLU A 110 16.61 13.61 -2.77
N PHE A 111 17.62 12.87 -2.30
CA PHE A 111 17.60 11.42 -2.20
C PHE A 111 18.72 10.95 -1.28
N ASP A 112 18.42 10.09 -0.33
CA ASP A 112 19.42 9.46 0.53
C ASP A 112 20.12 8.29 -0.19
N ALA A 113 20.95 8.63 -1.19
CA ALA A 113 21.69 7.65 -1.98
C ALA A 113 22.59 6.76 -1.11
N GLN A 114 23.22 7.34 -0.08
CA GLN A 114 24.11 6.63 0.84
C GLN A 114 23.36 5.58 1.66
N PHE A 115 22.14 5.86 2.05
CA PHE A 115 21.30 4.90 2.75
C PHE A 115 21.09 3.62 1.93
N PHE A 116 20.88 3.78 0.61
CA PHE A 116 20.69 2.66 -0.32
C PHE A 116 22.00 2.10 -0.91
N GLY A 117 23.16 2.62 -0.49
CA GLY A 117 24.46 2.18 -1.02
C GLY A 117 24.70 2.57 -2.48
N ILE A 118 23.99 3.59 -2.97
CA ILE A 118 24.11 4.12 -4.35
C ILE A 118 25.21 5.18 -4.38
N ALA A 119 26.18 5.01 -5.26
CA ALA A 119 27.27 5.98 -5.40
C ALA A 119 26.74 7.33 -5.93
N PRO A 120 27.33 8.48 -5.50
CA PRO A 120 26.88 9.80 -5.96
C PRO A 120 26.83 9.94 -7.49
N ARG A 121 27.80 9.34 -8.20
CA ARG A 121 27.85 9.34 -9.65
C ARG A 121 26.64 8.61 -10.27
N GLU A 122 26.24 7.47 -9.72
CA GLU A 122 25.04 6.75 -10.16
C GLU A 122 23.77 7.53 -9.80
N ALA A 123 23.72 8.13 -8.60
CA ALA A 123 22.57 8.87 -8.13
C ALA A 123 22.18 10.04 -9.04
N VAL A 124 23.15 10.70 -9.69
CA VAL A 124 22.89 11.80 -10.64
C VAL A 124 22.14 11.32 -11.87
N SER A 125 22.43 10.13 -12.38
CA SER A 125 21.78 9.56 -13.57
C SER A 125 20.52 8.74 -13.25
N LEU A 126 20.19 8.58 -11.95
CA LEU A 126 19.03 7.84 -11.49
C LEU A 126 17.76 8.70 -11.59
N ASP A 127 16.76 8.18 -12.30
CA ASP A 127 15.43 8.83 -12.42
C ASP A 127 14.84 9.13 -11.03
N PRO A 128 14.40 10.36 -10.76
CA PRO A 128 13.72 10.72 -9.51
C PRO A 128 12.54 9.82 -9.14
N GLN A 129 11.90 9.17 -10.12
CA GLN A 129 10.87 8.16 -9.85
C GLN A 129 11.45 6.93 -9.15
N GLN A 130 12.62 6.44 -9.59
CA GLN A 130 13.29 5.30 -8.94
C GLN A 130 13.80 5.67 -7.54
N ARG A 131 14.28 6.91 -7.33
CA ARG A 131 14.67 7.40 -6.01
C ARG A 131 13.49 7.37 -5.04
N LEU A 132 12.36 7.92 -5.46
CA LEU A 132 11.13 7.99 -4.66
C LEU A 132 10.56 6.60 -4.37
N LEU A 133 10.61 5.68 -5.33
CA LEU A 133 10.20 4.29 -5.13
C LEU A 133 11.02 3.60 -4.04
N LEU A 134 12.33 3.81 -3.98
CA LEU A 134 13.19 3.24 -2.94
C LEU A 134 12.78 3.70 -1.54
N GLU A 135 12.63 5.02 -1.35
CA GLU A 135 12.26 5.59 -0.05
C GLU A 135 10.86 5.14 0.38
N VAL A 136 9.86 5.27 -0.49
CA VAL A 136 8.48 4.91 -0.16
C VAL A 136 8.30 3.40 0.05
N SER A 137 9.05 2.56 -0.67
CA SER A 137 9.03 1.10 -0.45
C SER A 137 9.63 0.71 0.89
N TRP A 138 10.72 1.35 1.28
CA TRP A 138 11.32 1.15 2.60
C TRP A 138 10.33 1.52 3.71
N GLU A 139 9.71 2.68 3.62
CA GLU A 139 8.71 3.15 4.59
C GLU A 139 7.47 2.24 4.65
N ALA A 140 7.02 1.71 3.51
CA ALA A 140 5.91 0.76 3.46
C ALA A 140 6.25 -0.55 4.18
N LEU A 141 7.48 -1.06 4.05
CA LEU A 141 7.94 -2.23 4.78
C LEU A 141 8.04 -1.95 6.28
N GLU A 142 8.56 -0.80 6.70
CA GLU A 142 8.57 -0.40 8.11
C GLU A 142 7.16 -0.21 8.67
N ASN A 143 6.21 0.30 7.88
CA ASN A 143 4.79 0.41 8.26
C ASN A 143 4.14 -0.97 8.46
N ALA A 144 4.56 -1.97 7.68
CA ALA A 144 4.18 -3.36 7.86
C ALA A 144 4.87 -4.07 9.06
N GLY A 145 5.81 -3.40 9.73
CA GLY A 145 6.64 -4.04 10.77
C GLY A 145 7.60 -5.10 10.22
N ILE A 146 7.95 -5.01 8.94
CA ILE A 146 8.82 -5.98 8.26
C ILE A 146 10.24 -5.43 8.17
N ILE A 147 11.20 -6.26 8.57
CA ILE A 147 12.63 -6.00 8.44
C ILE A 147 13.09 -6.47 7.06
N PRO A 148 13.52 -5.58 6.15
CA PRO A 148 13.89 -5.96 4.77
C PRO A 148 14.96 -7.04 4.70
N GLU A 149 15.96 -7.02 5.57
CA GLU A 149 17.05 -8.00 5.62
C GLU A 149 16.56 -9.45 5.91
N LYS A 150 15.39 -9.60 6.57
CA LYS A 150 14.76 -10.90 6.80
C LYS A 150 14.05 -11.45 5.58
N LEU A 151 13.88 -10.64 4.54
CA LEU A 151 13.27 -11.01 3.26
C LEU A 151 14.31 -11.35 2.19
N THR A 152 15.61 -11.17 2.46
CA THR A 152 16.69 -11.51 1.54
C THR A 152 16.56 -12.98 1.09
N GLU A 153 16.73 -13.22 -0.21
CA GLU A 153 16.60 -14.53 -0.87
C GLU A 153 15.18 -15.16 -0.81
N LYS A 154 14.19 -14.41 -0.33
CA LYS A 154 12.80 -14.89 -0.31
C LYS A 154 12.06 -14.47 -1.58
N GLN A 155 11.08 -15.29 -1.97
CA GLN A 155 10.18 -15.01 -3.10
C GLN A 155 9.22 -13.86 -2.74
N THR A 156 9.76 -12.65 -2.72
CA THR A 156 8.99 -11.41 -2.58
C THR A 156 8.82 -10.78 -3.96
N GLY A 157 7.58 -10.53 -4.37
CA GLY A 157 7.26 -9.93 -5.66
C GLY A 157 7.33 -8.40 -5.64
N VAL A 158 7.63 -7.76 -6.77
CA VAL A 158 7.66 -6.30 -6.96
C VAL A 158 6.90 -5.94 -8.24
N PHE A 159 5.82 -5.17 -8.12
CA PHE A 159 4.92 -4.81 -9.21
C PHE A 159 4.69 -3.29 -9.21
N ILE A 160 5.29 -2.58 -10.16
CA ILE A 160 5.34 -1.11 -10.17
C ILE A 160 4.70 -0.54 -11.42
N GLY A 161 3.65 0.27 -11.24
CA GLY A 161 3.06 1.10 -12.29
C GLY A 161 3.93 2.34 -12.54
N ILE A 162 4.43 2.50 -13.77
CA ILE A 162 5.27 3.62 -14.21
C ILE A 162 5.11 3.82 -15.70
N SER A 163 4.95 5.08 -16.16
CA SER A 163 4.73 5.38 -17.59
C SER A 163 5.55 6.56 -18.10
N SER A 164 5.94 7.53 -17.26
CA SER A 164 6.70 8.70 -17.71
C SER A 164 8.19 8.45 -17.79
N SER A 165 8.85 9.06 -18.78
CA SER A 165 10.30 8.96 -19.03
C SER A 165 10.96 10.34 -19.20
N ASP A 166 10.39 11.37 -18.59
CA ASP A 166 10.83 12.75 -18.69
C ASP A 166 12.31 12.94 -18.38
N TYR A 167 12.83 12.24 -17.34
CA TYR A 167 14.21 12.35 -16.93
C TYR A 167 15.17 11.76 -17.98
N SER A 168 14.82 10.62 -18.55
CA SER A 168 15.58 10.02 -19.65
C SER A 168 15.67 10.95 -20.86
N GLN A 169 14.54 11.59 -21.24
CA GLN A 169 14.51 12.55 -22.33
C GLN A 169 15.43 13.74 -22.04
N GLN A 170 15.37 14.28 -20.83
CA GLN A 170 16.22 15.38 -20.38
C GLN A 170 17.73 15.02 -20.44
N LEU A 171 18.10 13.80 -20.02
CA LEU A 171 19.49 13.34 -20.09
C LEU A 171 19.97 13.14 -21.53
N LEU A 172 19.11 12.65 -22.42
CA LEU A 172 19.43 12.45 -23.84
C LEU A 172 19.55 13.75 -24.66
N THR A 173 19.05 14.89 -24.16
CA THR A 173 19.26 16.19 -24.80
C THR A 173 20.60 16.85 -24.48
N ARG A 174 21.39 16.27 -23.58
CA ARG A 174 22.74 16.72 -23.25
C ARG A 174 23.76 16.34 -24.36
N ASP A 175 24.99 16.84 -24.22
CA ASP A 175 26.07 16.41 -25.13
C ASP A 175 26.23 14.88 -25.03
N ILE A 176 26.31 14.21 -26.18
CA ILE A 176 26.52 12.75 -26.28
C ILE A 176 27.74 12.28 -25.47
N LYS A 177 28.74 13.14 -25.28
CA LYS A 177 29.92 12.89 -24.44
C LYS A 177 29.64 12.81 -22.96
N GLU A 178 28.49 13.29 -22.49
CA GLU A 178 28.05 13.23 -21.10
C GLU A 178 27.28 11.95 -20.77
N ILE A 179 27.03 11.10 -21.78
CA ILE A 179 26.37 9.81 -21.57
C ILE A 179 27.31 8.91 -20.75
N ASP A 180 26.85 8.53 -19.58
CA ASP A 180 27.57 7.64 -18.66
C ASP A 180 27.01 6.21 -18.67
N ALA A 181 27.68 5.30 -17.93
CA ALA A 181 27.29 3.89 -17.85
C ALA A 181 25.97 3.67 -17.09
N TYR A 182 25.46 4.68 -16.39
CA TYR A 182 24.26 4.59 -15.54
C TYR A 182 22.99 5.07 -16.25
N LEU A 183 23.07 5.68 -17.44
CA LEU A 183 21.92 6.19 -18.17
C LEU A 183 20.83 5.12 -18.36
N ALA A 184 21.20 3.95 -18.85
CA ALA A 184 20.23 2.88 -19.10
C ALA A 184 19.65 2.32 -17.80
N THR A 185 20.48 1.94 -16.83
CA THR A 185 20.05 1.36 -15.56
C THR A 185 19.34 2.38 -14.64
N GLY A 186 19.66 3.66 -14.78
CA GLY A 186 19.01 4.73 -14.05
C GLY A 186 17.63 5.10 -14.56
N ASN A 187 17.29 4.78 -15.83
CA ASN A 187 16.09 5.32 -16.47
C ASN A 187 15.15 4.28 -17.09
N SER A 188 15.58 3.05 -17.34
CA SER A 188 14.69 2.00 -17.86
C SER A 188 13.59 1.68 -16.85
N HIS A 189 12.33 1.55 -17.31
CA HIS A 189 11.21 1.18 -16.44
C HIS A 189 11.41 -0.18 -15.77
N SER A 190 12.00 -1.15 -16.46
CA SER A 190 12.32 -2.47 -15.89
C SER A 190 13.21 -2.38 -14.66
N THR A 191 14.13 -1.40 -14.61
CA THR A 191 15.00 -1.20 -13.44
C THR A 191 14.28 -0.50 -12.28
N ALA A 192 13.16 0.14 -12.50
CA ALA A 192 12.35 0.69 -11.41
C ALA A 192 11.89 -0.41 -10.44
N ALA A 193 11.42 -1.55 -10.95
CA ALA A 193 11.10 -2.72 -10.12
C ALA A 193 12.35 -3.54 -9.78
N GLY A 194 13.23 -3.79 -10.77
CA GLY A 194 14.42 -4.60 -10.60
C GLY A 194 15.41 -4.05 -9.57
N ARG A 195 15.54 -2.73 -9.45
CA ARG A 195 16.40 -2.08 -8.44
C ARG A 195 15.88 -2.30 -7.02
N LEU A 196 14.57 -2.26 -6.80
CA LEU A 196 13.97 -2.63 -5.52
C LEU A 196 14.31 -4.07 -5.15
N SER A 197 14.12 -5.00 -6.09
CA SER A 197 14.46 -6.41 -5.88
C SER A 197 15.95 -6.59 -5.60
N TYR A 198 16.82 -5.93 -6.35
CA TYR A 198 18.28 -6.00 -6.18
C TYR A 198 18.73 -5.49 -4.81
N LEU A 199 18.32 -4.27 -4.43
CA LEU A 199 18.77 -3.63 -3.18
C LEU A 199 18.19 -4.29 -1.93
N LEU A 200 16.99 -4.88 -2.03
CA LEU A 200 16.31 -5.53 -0.90
C LEU A 200 16.50 -7.07 -0.90
N GLY A 201 17.18 -7.61 -1.91
CA GLY A 201 17.49 -9.04 -2.02
C GLY A 201 16.28 -9.93 -2.33
N PHE A 202 15.29 -9.42 -3.06
CA PHE A 202 14.07 -10.16 -3.39
C PHE A 202 14.24 -11.03 -4.64
N THR A 203 13.67 -12.24 -4.63
CA THR A 203 13.82 -13.23 -5.71
C THR A 203 12.49 -13.63 -6.38
N GLY A 204 11.38 -13.00 -5.99
CA GLY A 204 10.08 -13.19 -6.64
C GLY A 204 9.94 -12.43 -7.97
N PRO A 205 8.77 -12.51 -8.63
CA PRO A 205 8.49 -11.78 -9.86
C PRO A 205 8.70 -10.27 -9.68
N SER A 206 9.35 -9.61 -10.67
CA SER A 206 9.69 -8.19 -10.61
C SER A 206 9.33 -7.53 -11.95
N LEU A 207 8.27 -6.72 -11.94
CA LEU A 207 7.63 -6.18 -13.15
C LEU A 207 7.39 -4.68 -13.06
N ALA A 208 7.70 -3.96 -14.13
CA ALA A 208 7.19 -2.61 -14.39
C ALA A 208 6.00 -2.71 -15.35
N VAL A 209 4.94 -1.95 -15.07
CA VAL A 209 3.66 -2.00 -15.78
C VAL A 209 3.33 -0.62 -16.30
N ASP A 210 3.10 -0.52 -17.60
CA ASP A 210 2.56 0.69 -18.23
C ASP A 210 1.24 0.37 -18.94
N THR A 211 0.16 0.85 -18.36
CA THR A 211 -1.19 0.90 -18.93
C THR A 211 -1.79 2.30 -18.75
N ALA A 212 -0.92 3.32 -18.80
CA ALA A 212 -1.25 4.70 -18.55
C ALA A 212 -1.90 4.91 -17.16
N CYS A 213 -3.05 5.57 -17.07
CA CYS A 213 -3.67 5.93 -15.79
C CYS A 213 -4.07 4.73 -14.92
N SER A 214 -4.23 3.53 -15.48
CA SER A 214 -4.58 2.31 -14.74
C SER A 214 -3.37 1.53 -14.22
N SER A 215 -2.13 1.93 -14.55
CA SER A 215 -0.89 1.17 -14.30
C SER A 215 -0.76 0.65 -12.88
N SER A 216 -1.00 1.47 -11.86
CA SER A 216 -0.85 1.05 -10.46
C SER A 216 -1.95 0.08 -10.00
N LEU A 217 -3.20 0.18 -10.47
CA LEU A 217 -4.22 -0.84 -10.16
C LEU A 217 -3.98 -2.14 -10.92
N VAL A 218 -3.48 -2.06 -12.15
CA VAL A 218 -3.07 -3.25 -12.91
C VAL A 218 -1.90 -3.95 -12.23
N SER A 219 -0.89 -3.22 -11.75
CA SER A 219 0.22 -3.80 -11.00
C SER A 219 -0.24 -4.47 -9.70
N ILE A 220 -1.21 -3.90 -8.99
CA ILE A 220 -1.82 -4.52 -7.81
C ILE A 220 -2.61 -5.78 -8.19
N HIS A 221 -3.37 -5.76 -9.29
CA HIS A 221 -4.06 -6.94 -9.79
C HIS A 221 -3.07 -8.08 -10.08
N LEU A 222 -1.99 -7.80 -10.79
CA LEU A 222 -0.94 -8.80 -11.10
C LEU A 222 -0.27 -9.34 -9.83
N ALA A 223 0.01 -8.47 -8.86
CA ALA A 223 0.54 -8.89 -7.56
C ALA A 223 -0.42 -9.82 -6.81
N CYS A 224 -1.73 -9.52 -6.80
CA CYS A 224 -2.75 -10.40 -6.22
C CYS A 224 -2.78 -11.77 -6.92
N GLN A 225 -2.69 -11.81 -8.25
CA GLN A 225 -2.64 -13.07 -9.00
C GLN A 225 -1.38 -13.87 -8.69
N SER A 226 -0.21 -13.21 -8.63
CA SER A 226 1.06 -13.86 -8.29
C SER A 226 1.03 -14.48 -6.87
N LEU A 227 0.44 -13.79 -5.90
CA LEU A 227 0.24 -14.32 -4.54
C LEU A 227 -0.70 -15.53 -4.52
N ARG A 228 -1.82 -15.49 -5.25
CA ARG A 228 -2.79 -16.60 -5.38
C ARG A 228 -2.18 -17.82 -6.08
N ASN A 229 -1.34 -17.57 -7.10
CA ASN A 229 -0.61 -18.62 -7.82
C ASN A 229 0.60 -19.15 -7.03
N LYS A 230 0.91 -18.57 -5.85
CA LYS A 230 2.04 -18.94 -5.00
C LYS A 230 3.41 -18.71 -5.65
N GLU A 231 3.52 -17.80 -6.63
CA GLU A 231 4.77 -17.37 -7.25
C GLU A 231 5.58 -16.49 -6.28
N CYS A 232 4.89 -15.86 -5.32
CA CYS A 232 5.50 -15.14 -4.20
C CYS A 232 4.67 -15.31 -2.92
N HIS A 233 5.28 -14.99 -1.76
CA HIS A 233 4.63 -15.05 -0.45
C HIS A 233 4.30 -13.67 0.10
N LEU A 234 4.97 -12.65 -0.39
CA LEU A 234 4.79 -11.23 -0.10
C LEU A 234 4.95 -10.47 -1.40
N ALA A 235 4.24 -9.36 -1.58
CA ALA A 235 4.46 -8.49 -2.72
C ALA A 235 4.42 -7.01 -2.33
N LEU A 236 5.31 -6.23 -2.96
CA LEU A 236 5.25 -4.78 -3.03
C LEU A 236 4.53 -4.42 -4.32
N ALA A 237 3.47 -3.64 -4.23
CA ALA A 237 2.70 -3.21 -5.39
C ALA A 237 2.29 -1.74 -5.28
N GLY A 238 2.29 -1.03 -6.40
CA GLY A 238 1.91 0.37 -6.42
C GLY A 238 2.31 1.07 -7.70
N GLY A 239 2.62 2.38 -7.61
CA GLY A 239 3.02 3.14 -8.77
C GLY A 239 3.62 4.48 -8.42
N VAL A 240 4.27 5.08 -9.41
CA VAL A 240 4.97 6.35 -9.30
C VAL A 240 4.73 7.20 -10.55
N ASN A 241 4.67 8.50 -10.37
CA ASN A 241 4.69 9.49 -11.44
C ASN A 241 5.45 10.75 -11.00
N ARG A 242 6.25 11.32 -11.89
CA ARG A 242 6.93 12.62 -11.70
C ARG A 242 6.77 13.47 -12.95
N ILE A 243 6.58 14.76 -12.77
CA ILE A 243 6.48 15.76 -13.85
C ILE A 243 7.77 16.58 -13.84
N ILE A 244 8.74 16.19 -14.65
CA ILE A 244 10.09 16.77 -14.61
C ILE A 244 10.26 17.82 -15.69
N SER A 245 9.48 17.71 -16.77
CA SER A 245 9.60 18.54 -17.94
C SER A 245 8.23 18.98 -18.48
N PRO A 246 8.15 20.05 -19.32
CA PRO A 246 6.88 20.61 -19.81
C PRO A 246 6.25 19.85 -20.98
N GLU A 247 6.98 18.97 -21.68
CA GLU A 247 6.60 18.42 -22.98
C GLU A 247 5.27 17.67 -22.95
N PHE A 248 5.07 16.77 -21.98
CA PHE A 248 3.79 16.09 -21.82
C PHE A 248 2.66 17.04 -21.44
N SER A 249 2.93 18.09 -20.67
CA SER A 249 1.92 19.11 -20.36
C SER A 249 1.52 19.91 -21.59
N ILE A 250 2.47 20.20 -22.50
CA ILE A 250 2.18 20.80 -23.81
C ILE A 250 1.32 19.85 -24.65
N ASN A 251 1.68 18.57 -24.69
CA ASN A 251 0.93 17.55 -25.44
C ASN A 251 -0.53 17.44 -24.95
N PHE A 252 -0.74 17.31 -23.63
CA PHE A 252 -2.08 17.22 -23.06
C PHE A 252 -2.91 18.51 -23.22
N SER A 253 -2.25 19.69 -23.22
CA SER A 253 -2.90 20.96 -23.58
C SER A 253 -3.39 20.94 -25.03
N LYS A 254 -2.56 20.47 -25.97
CA LYS A 254 -2.96 20.32 -27.38
C LYS A 254 -4.11 19.34 -27.56
N ALA A 255 -4.15 18.28 -26.77
CA ALA A 255 -5.25 17.31 -26.75
C ALA A 255 -6.50 17.82 -26.02
N LYS A 256 -6.49 19.07 -25.48
CA LYS A 256 -7.58 19.68 -24.71
C LYS A 256 -8.02 18.83 -23.51
N MET A 257 -7.06 18.17 -22.87
CA MET A 257 -7.31 17.31 -21.73
C MET A 257 -7.11 18.02 -20.38
N LEU A 258 -6.43 19.17 -20.35
CA LEU A 258 -6.10 19.89 -19.12
C LEU A 258 -7.12 20.99 -18.80
N ALA A 259 -7.55 21.03 -17.55
CA ALA A 259 -8.35 22.12 -16.99
C ALA A 259 -7.51 23.38 -16.87
N SER A 260 -8.02 24.50 -17.39
CA SER A 260 -7.29 25.78 -17.43
C SER A 260 -7.02 26.36 -16.03
N ASP A 261 -7.93 26.15 -15.08
CA ASP A 261 -7.83 26.56 -13.68
C ASP A 261 -7.04 25.56 -12.81
N GLY A 262 -6.56 24.46 -13.42
CA GLY A 262 -5.79 23.43 -12.74
C GLY A 262 -6.59 22.63 -11.71
N ARG A 263 -7.89 22.43 -11.92
CA ARG A 263 -8.74 21.66 -10.98
C ARG A 263 -9.46 20.52 -11.67
N CYS A 264 -9.42 19.34 -11.06
CA CYS A 264 -10.31 18.23 -11.43
C CYS A 264 -11.70 18.51 -10.87
N LYS A 265 -12.54 19.18 -11.65
CA LYS A 265 -13.95 19.49 -11.30
C LYS A 265 -14.84 18.29 -11.58
N THR A 266 -14.51 17.18 -10.94
CA THR A 266 -15.10 15.87 -11.21
C THR A 266 -16.61 15.88 -10.96
N PHE A 267 -17.38 15.46 -11.96
CA PHE A 267 -18.85 15.37 -11.99
C PHE A 267 -19.57 16.72 -11.95
N ASP A 268 -18.85 17.84 -11.93
CA ASP A 268 -19.41 19.20 -11.96
C ASP A 268 -19.77 19.62 -13.41
N ALA A 269 -20.73 20.55 -13.52
CA ALA A 269 -21.10 21.16 -14.80
C ALA A 269 -19.95 21.90 -15.48
N ALA A 270 -18.97 22.36 -14.71
CA ALA A 270 -17.78 23.06 -15.19
C ALA A 270 -16.60 22.11 -15.51
N ALA A 271 -16.83 20.78 -15.56
CA ALA A 271 -15.81 19.80 -15.90
C ALA A 271 -15.26 20.04 -17.31
N ASP A 272 -13.99 20.43 -17.40
CA ASP A 272 -13.31 20.84 -18.64
C ASP A 272 -11.95 20.15 -18.88
N GLY A 273 -11.55 19.25 -17.97
CA GLY A 273 -10.29 18.53 -18.04
C GLY A 273 -9.74 18.16 -16.66
N PHE A 274 -8.56 17.55 -16.65
CA PHE A 274 -7.85 17.21 -15.41
C PHE A 274 -6.65 18.13 -15.18
N VAL A 275 -6.08 18.08 -13.99
CA VAL A 275 -4.77 18.65 -13.66
C VAL A 275 -3.76 17.53 -13.44
N ARG A 276 -2.59 17.62 -14.08
CA ARG A 276 -1.49 16.67 -13.89
C ARG A 276 -0.94 16.73 -12.49
N SER A 277 -0.51 15.59 -11.96
CA SER A 277 0.03 15.50 -10.62
C SER A 277 1.12 14.43 -10.49
N GLU A 278 1.97 14.61 -9.50
CA GLU A 278 3.05 13.71 -9.12
C GLU A 278 2.65 12.85 -7.93
N GLY A 279 3.40 11.79 -7.71
CA GLY A 279 3.34 11.03 -6.48
C GLY A 279 3.84 9.62 -6.60
N CYS A 280 3.94 8.97 -5.44
CA CYS A 280 4.27 7.57 -5.30
C CYS A 280 3.44 6.96 -4.18
N GLY A 281 2.91 5.78 -4.42
CA GLY A 281 2.27 4.97 -3.40
C GLY A 281 2.66 3.51 -3.54
N ILE A 282 2.96 2.87 -2.42
CA ILE A 282 3.33 1.44 -2.33
C ILE A 282 2.50 0.81 -1.22
N ILE A 283 1.95 -0.37 -1.49
CA ILE A 283 1.35 -1.25 -0.49
C ILE A 283 2.14 -2.55 -0.38
N ILE A 284 2.15 -3.10 0.83
CA ILE A 284 2.67 -4.43 1.13
C ILE A 284 1.49 -5.36 1.27
N ILE A 285 1.46 -6.40 0.45
CA ILE A 285 0.33 -7.33 0.40
C ILE A 285 0.77 -8.79 0.55
N LYS A 286 -0.12 -9.58 1.14
CA LYS A 286 0.09 -11.00 1.45
C LYS A 286 -1.24 -11.74 1.32
N ARG A 287 -1.23 -13.06 1.07
CA ARG A 287 -2.46 -13.87 1.20
C ARG A 287 -3.07 -13.67 2.58
N PHE A 288 -4.38 -13.58 2.65
CA PHE A 288 -5.08 -13.32 3.90
C PHE A 288 -4.82 -14.41 4.96
N SER A 289 -4.82 -15.67 4.55
CA SER A 289 -4.50 -16.81 5.43
C SER A 289 -3.10 -16.70 6.02
N ASP A 290 -2.10 -16.33 5.21
CA ASP A 290 -0.72 -16.12 5.66
C ASP A 290 -0.60 -14.92 6.61
N ALA A 291 -1.30 -13.83 6.35
CA ALA A 291 -1.30 -12.66 7.21
C ALA A 291 -1.87 -12.97 8.60
N ILE A 292 -2.99 -13.70 8.65
CA ILE A 292 -3.59 -14.16 9.92
C ILE A 292 -2.64 -15.09 10.66
N SER A 293 -2.07 -16.09 9.97
CA SER A 293 -1.18 -17.07 10.62
C SER A 293 0.11 -16.46 11.14
N ASN A 294 0.60 -15.41 10.50
CA ASN A 294 1.80 -14.68 10.92
C ASN A 294 1.53 -13.61 11.98
N GLY A 295 0.26 -13.33 12.30
CA GLY A 295 -0.13 -12.27 13.21
C GLY A 295 0.15 -10.86 12.64
N ASP A 296 0.15 -10.70 11.32
CA ASP A 296 0.39 -9.41 10.68
C ASP A 296 -0.78 -8.44 10.97
N LYS A 297 -0.47 -7.15 11.12
CA LYS A 297 -1.48 -6.11 11.22
C LYS A 297 -2.13 -5.87 9.86
N ILE A 298 -3.38 -6.27 9.70
CA ILE A 298 -4.14 -6.06 8.47
C ILE A 298 -4.75 -4.65 8.49
N LEU A 299 -4.51 -3.87 7.44
CA LEU A 299 -5.06 -2.52 7.28
C LEU A 299 -6.39 -2.53 6.50
N ALA A 300 -6.49 -3.40 5.50
CA ALA A 300 -7.68 -3.66 4.70
C ALA A 300 -7.49 -4.97 3.93
N VAL A 301 -8.54 -5.46 3.26
CA VAL A 301 -8.51 -6.72 2.52
C VAL A 301 -8.98 -6.48 1.08
N ILE A 302 -8.17 -6.82 0.09
CA ILE A 302 -8.55 -6.87 -1.31
C ILE A 302 -9.33 -8.17 -1.53
N ARG A 303 -10.65 -8.06 -1.72
CA ARG A 303 -11.55 -9.20 -1.94
C ARG A 303 -11.43 -9.75 -3.35
N GLY A 304 -11.34 -8.86 -4.33
CA GLY A 304 -11.22 -9.21 -5.73
C GLY A 304 -10.78 -8.04 -6.59
N SER A 305 -10.38 -8.34 -7.80
CA SER A 305 -9.98 -7.35 -8.79
C SER A 305 -10.20 -7.87 -10.20
N ALA A 306 -10.40 -6.97 -11.14
CA ALA A 306 -10.50 -7.29 -12.57
C ALA A 306 -9.82 -6.21 -13.41
N ILE A 307 -9.37 -6.62 -14.59
CA ILE A 307 -8.86 -5.76 -15.65
C ILE A 307 -9.51 -6.16 -16.97
N ASN A 308 -9.74 -5.20 -17.84
CA ASN A 308 -10.18 -5.45 -19.22
C ASN A 308 -9.69 -4.34 -20.16
N GLN A 309 -10.13 -4.38 -21.40
CA GLN A 309 -9.79 -3.41 -22.44
C GLN A 309 -11.08 -2.90 -23.09
N ASP A 310 -11.10 -1.60 -23.45
CA ASP A 310 -12.22 -0.95 -24.13
C ASP A 310 -12.52 -1.55 -25.52
N GLY A 311 -11.52 -2.17 -26.13
CA GLY A 311 -11.63 -2.68 -27.48
C GLY A 311 -11.85 -1.56 -28.49
N ARG A 312 -12.66 -1.80 -29.52
CA ARG A 312 -12.95 -0.80 -30.54
C ARG A 312 -14.03 0.17 -30.02
N SER A 313 -13.61 1.29 -29.44
CA SER A 313 -14.48 2.43 -29.09
C SER A 313 -14.55 3.43 -30.25
N SER A 314 -15.19 4.59 -30.04
CA SER A 314 -15.27 5.67 -31.04
C SER A 314 -13.93 6.39 -31.29
N GLY A 315 -12.89 6.14 -30.49
CA GLY A 315 -11.52 6.64 -30.64
C GLY A 315 -10.60 6.00 -29.63
N LEU A 316 -9.28 5.94 -29.90
CA LEU A 316 -8.30 5.27 -29.06
C LEU A 316 -8.33 5.73 -27.58
N THR A 317 -8.58 7.01 -27.34
CA THR A 317 -8.60 7.62 -26.00
C THR A 317 -10.01 7.88 -25.48
N VAL A 318 -11.05 7.38 -26.16
CA VAL A 318 -12.45 7.58 -25.78
C VAL A 318 -12.92 6.45 -24.88
N PRO A 319 -13.36 6.73 -23.63
CA PRO A 319 -13.83 5.70 -22.71
C PRO A 319 -15.02 4.91 -23.24
N ASN A 320 -15.11 3.64 -22.83
CA ASN A 320 -16.17 2.73 -23.23
C ASN A 320 -17.02 2.32 -22.00
N GLY A 321 -18.23 2.87 -21.87
CA GLY A 321 -19.14 2.60 -20.74
C GLY A 321 -19.45 1.11 -20.54
N PRO A 322 -19.84 0.33 -21.58
CA PRO A 322 -19.98 -1.13 -21.47
C PRO A 322 -18.74 -1.86 -20.93
N SER A 323 -17.54 -1.47 -21.34
CA SER A 323 -16.30 -2.07 -20.82
C SER A 323 -16.06 -1.73 -19.35
N GLN A 324 -16.39 -0.50 -18.93
CA GLN A 324 -16.35 -0.10 -17.52
C GLN A 324 -17.35 -0.91 -16.68
N GLN A 325 -18.58 -1.10 -17.17
CA GLN A 325 -19.56 -1.99 -16.50
C GLN A 325 -19.03 -3.42 -16.38
N ALA A 326 -18.49 -3.96 -17.46
CA ALA A 326 -17.96 -5.33 -17.49
C ALA A 326 -16.82 -5.55 -16.50
N VAL A 327 -15.87 -4.62 -16.38
CA VAL A 327 -14.75 -4.75 -15.43
C VAL A 327 -15.24 -4.67 -13.97
N ILE A 328 -16.25 -3.83 -13.69
CA ILE A 328 -16.85 -3.74 -12.35
C ILE A 328 -17.58 -5.04 -12.00
N HIS A 329 -18.42 -5.55 -12.90
CA HIS A 329 -19.10 -6.85 -12.71
C HIS A 329 -18.11 -7.98 -12.47
N GLN A 330 -17.06 -8.08 -13.29
CA GLN A 330 -16.04 -9.12 -13.12
C GLN A 330 -15.30 -9.00 -11.78
N ALA A 331 -15.02 -7.78 -11.30
CA ALA A 331 -14.41 -7.58 -10.00
C ALA A 331 -15.34 -8.00 -8.85
N LEU A 332 -16.63 -7.73 -8.95
CA LEU A 332 -17.66 -8.17 -8.00
C LEU A 332 -17.78 -9.70 -7.97
N GLU A 333 -17.81 -10.36 -9.13
CA GLU A 333 -17.81 -11.82 -9.25
C GLU A 333 -16.56 -12.44 -8.63
N ASN A 334 -15.36 -11.94 -8.98
CA ASN A 334 -14.09 -12.43 -8.45
C ASN A 334 -13.99 -12.25 -6.92
N SER A 335 -14.64 -11.22 -6.37
CA SER A 335 -14.70 -10.95 -4.94
C SER A 335 -15.79 -11.73 -4.20
N LYS A 336 -16.75 -12.33 -4.92
CA LYS A 336 -17.98 -12.93 -4.38
C LYS A 336 -18.78 -11.93 -3.53
N VAL A 337 -18.81 -10.66 -3.95
CA VAL A 337 -19.49 -9.56 -3.25
C VAL A 337 -20.74 -9.17 -4.04
N ASN A 338 -21.88 -9.06 -3.34
CA ASN A 338 -23.10 -8.54 -3.95
C ASN A 338 -22.98 -7.01 -4.13
N PRO A 339 -23.36 -6.44 -5.27
CA PRO A 339 -23.34 -4.98 -5.48
C PRO A 339 -23.99 -4.17 -4.35
N ALA A 340 -25.08 -4.67 -3.74
CA ALA A 340 -25.75 -4.02 -2.60
C ALA A 340 -24.88 -3.83 -1.34
N GLN A 341 -23.77 -4.54 -1.25
CA GLN A 341 -22.83 -4.45 -0.10
C GLN A 341 -21.79 -3.34 -0.27
N ILE A 342 -21.61 -2.81 -1.48
CA ILE A 342 -20.67 -1.73 -1.75
C ILE A 342 -21.25 -0.43 -1.18
N ASN A 343 -20.49 0.24 -0.31
CA ASN A 343 -20.93 1.48 0.32
C ASN A 343 -20.33 2.72 -0.35
N TYR A 344 -19.12 2.58 -0.92
CA TYR A 344 -18.35 3.67 -1.47
C TYR A 344 -17.65 3.27 -2.78
N ILE A 345 -17.62 4.20 -3.72
CA ILE A 345 -16.77 4.09 -4.92
C ILE A 345 -15.77 5.25 -4.95
N GLU A 346 -14.52 4.91 -4.98
CA GLU A 346 -13.44 5.80 -5.39
C GLU A 346 -13.36 5.75 -6.91
N ALA A 347 -13.94 6.75 -7.55
CA ALA A 347 -14.07 6.82 -8.99
C ALA A 347 -12.74 7.18 -9.68
N HIS A 348 -12.59 6.81 -10.93
CA HIS A 348 -11.52 7.36 -11.76
C HIS A 348 -11.63 8.88 -11.83
N GLY A 349 -12.80 9.43 -12.12
CA GLY A 349 -13.23 10.80 -11.87
C GLY A 349 -12.20 11.88 -12.21
N THR A 350 -11.92 12.08 -13.50
CA THR A 350 -10.87 13.01 -13.96
C THR A 350 -11.35 14.45 -14.12
N GLY A 351 -12.65 14.72 -14.11
CA GLY A 351 -13.22 16.05 -14.38
C GLY A 351 -13.28 16.36 -15.87
N THR A 352 -13.33 15.36 -16.73
CA THR A 352 -13.46 15.55 -18.18
C THR A 352 -14.92 15.58 -18.60
N SER A 353 -15.27 16.46 -19.54
CA SER A 353 -16.65 16.63 -20.02
C SER A 353 -17.26 15.35 -20.61
N LEU A 354 -16.44 14.46 -21.17
CA LEU A 354 -16.88 13.20 -21.77
C LEU A 354 -16.76 12.02 -20.79
N GLY A 355 -15.66 11.91 -20.06
CA GLY A 355 -15.36 10.76 -19.23
C GLY A 355 -16.28 10.64 -18.03
N ASP A 356 -16.54 11.73 -17.34
CA ASP A 356 -17.36 11.75 -16.13
C ASP A 356 -18.80 11.24 -16.35
N PRO A 357 -19.54 11.69 -17.40
CA PRO A 357 -20.86 11.13 -17.71
C PRO A 357 -20.84 9.63 -18.05
N ILE A 358 -19.81 9.15 -18.76
CA ILE A 358 -19.66 7.75 -19.12
C ILE A 358 -19.43 6.90 -17.86
N GLU A 359 -18.55 7.33 -16.97
CA GLU A 359 -18.26 6.62 -15.73
C GLU A 359 -19.47 6.56 -14.78
N ILE A 360 -20.13 7.70 -14.54
CA ILE A 360 -21.34 7.73 -13.71
C ILE A 360 -22.47 6.88 -14.33
N GLY A 361 -22.62 6.90 -15.67
CA GLY A 361 -23.55 6.04 -16.36
C GLY A 361 -23.23 4.55 -16.17
N ALA A 362 -21.95 4.17 -16.20
CA ALA A 362 -21.52 2.79 -15.94
C ALA A 362 -21.78 2.38 -14.48
N LEU A 363 -21.48 3.24 -13.52
CA LEU A 363 -21.80 3.01 -12.10
C LEU A 363 -23.30 2.89 -11.88
N GLY A 364 -24.10 3.76 -12.50
CA GLY A 364 -25.56 3.69 -12.45
C GLY A 364 -26.11 2.36 -12.96
N ALA A 365 -25.62 1.88 -14.09
CA ALA A 365 -26.05 0.61 -14.67
C ALA A 365 -25.75 -0.59 -13.77
N VAL A 366 -24.63 -0.56 -13.03
CA VAL A 366 -24.23 -1.67 -12.13
C VAL A 366 -24.94 -1.61 -10.78
N PHE A 367 -25.11 -0.42 -10.19
CA PHE A 367 -25.47 -0.28 -8.78
C PHE A 367 -26.88 0.26 -8.51
N CYS A 368 -27.53 0.99 -9.44
CA CYS A 368 -28.80 1.66 -9.15
C CYS A 368 -29.96 0.71 -8.80
N HIS A 369 -29.92 -0.53 -9.26
CA HIS A 369 -30.95 -1.53 -8.90
C HIS A 369 -30.76 -2.13 -7.48
N THR A 370 -29.65 -1.89 -6.85
CA THR A 370 -29.27 -2.48 -5.55
C THR A 370 -29.19 -1.45 -4.42
N HIS A 371 -29.29 -0.16 -4.74
CA HIS A 371 -29.27 0.95 -3.79
C HIS A 371 -30.59 1.72 -3.84
N THR A 372 -30.91 2.45 -2.76
CA THR A 372 -32.13 3.25 -2.63
C THR A 372 -31.81 4.71 -2.34
N SER A 373 -32.81 5.59 -2.46
CA SER A 373 -32.64 7.01 -2.10
C SER A 373 -32.30 7.23 -0.62
N GLU A 374 -32.78 6.33 0.27
CA GLU A 374 -32.44 6.37 1.70
C GLU A 374 -31.04 5.82 2.00
N LYS A 375 -30.54 4.94 1.15
CA LYS A 375 -29.20 4.33 1.27
C LYS A 375 -28.49 4.37 -0.09
N PRO A 376 -28.12 5.57 -0.56
CA PRO A 376 -27.46 5.73 -1.85
C PRO A 376 -26.02 5.22 -1.83
N LEU A 377 -25.51 4.83 -3.01
CA LEU A 377 -24.08 4.59 -3.21
C LEU A 377 -23.33 5.91 -3.10
N ILE A 378 -22.31 5.97 -2.25
CA ILE A 378 -21.48 7.18 -2.10
C ILE A 378 -20.34 7.12 -3.11
N VAL A 379 -20.10 8.22 -3.83
CA VAL A 379 -19.04 8.32 -4.85
C VAL A 379 -18.15 9.52 -4.56
N GLY A 380 -16.85 9.35 -4.74
CA GLY A 380 -15.86 10.42 -4.63
C GLY A 380 -14.64 10.16 -5.50
N SER A 381 -13.74 11.13 -5.60
CA SER A 381 -12.46 11.01 -6.29
C SER A 381 -11.37 11.81 -5.58
N VAL A 382 -10.25 11.17 -5.29
CA VAL A 382 -9.05 11.78 -4.70
C VAL A 382 -8.44 12.86 -5.57
N LYS A 383 -8.71 12.80 -6.88
CA LYS A 383 -8.17 13.76 -7.85
C LYS A 383 -8.64 15.19 -7.59
N THR A 384 -9.77 15.36 -6.93
CA THR A 384 -10.25 16.69 -6.53
C THR A 384 -9.35 17.34 -5.46
N ASN A 385 -8.60 16.55 -4.69
CA ASN A 385 -7.67 17.06 -3.67
C ASN A 385 -6.23 17.20 -4.19
N ILE A 386 -5.74 16.22 -4.96
CA ILE A 386 -4.31 16.10 -5.31
C ILE A 386 -4.03 16.03 -6.81
N GLY A 387 -5.05 16.18 -7.67
CA GLY A 387 -4.91 16.07 -9.11
C GLY A 387 -4.77 14.63 -9.62
N HIS A 388 -4.51 14.49 -10.90
CA HIS A 388 -4.38 13.20 -11.58
C HIS A 388 -2.92 12.74 -11.60
N LEU A 389 -2.60 11.71 -10.80
CA LEU A 389 -1.25 11.18 -10.64
C LEU A 389 -0.83 10.20 -11.76
N GLU A 390 -1.52 10.19 -12.89
CA GLU A 390 -1.19 9.36 -14.06
C GLU A 390 -0.97 7.87 -13.65
N ALA A 391 0.22 7.31 -13.85
CA ALA A 391 0.50 5.91 -13.49
C ALA A 391 0.27 5.59 -11.99
N ALA A 392 0.41 6.58 -11.11
CA ALA A 392 0.18 6.43 -9.66
C ALA A 392 -1.27 6.77 -9.23
N ALA A 393 -2.19 7.10 -10.16
CA ALA A 393 -3.53 7.56 -9.80
C ALA A 393 -4.34 6.50 -9.04
N GLY A 394 -4.28 5.25 -9.49
CA GLY A 394 -5.05 4.16 -8.86
C GLY A 394 -4.60 3.83 -7.45
N ILE A 395 -3.28 3.82 -7.19
CA ILE A 395 -2.76 3.57 -5.83
C ILE A 395 -3.10 4.72 -4.88
N ALA A 396 -3.17 5.96 -5.35
CA ALA A 396 -3.59 7.09 -4.53
C ALA A 396 -5.05 6.94 -4.08
N GLY A 397 -5.95 6.53 -4.98
CA GLY A 397 -7.33 6.18 -4.64
C GLY A 397 -7.43 5.01 -3.66
N LEU A 398 -6.65 3.96 -3.86
CA LEU A 398 -6.62 2.81 -2.95
C LEU A 398 -6.15 3.21 -1.54
N ILE A 399 -5.07 3.98 -1.42
CA ILE A 399 -4.56 4.44 -0.12
C ILE A 399 -5.60 5.34 0.57
N LYS A 400 -6.30 6.24 -0.17
CA LYS A 400 -7.41 7.01 0.38
C LYS A 400 -8.50 6.09 0.96
N VAL A 401 -8.91 5.05 0.24
CA VAL A 401 -9.94 4.10 0.71
C VAL A 401 -9.48 3.36 1.97
N VAL A 402 -8.24 2.86 2.00
CA VAL A 402 -7.68 2.18 3.19
C VAL A 402 -7.67 3.12 4.41
N LEU A 403 -7.28 4.38 4.22
CA LEU A 403 -7.29 5.38 5.30
C LEU A 403 -8.72 5.75 5.72
N ALA A 404 -9.66 5.86 4.78
CA ALA A 404 -11.07 6.11 5.09
C ALA A 404 -11.70 4.98 5.92
N LEU A 405 -11.39 3.72 5.60
CA LEU A 405 -11.78 2.55 6.39
C LEU A 405 -11.15 2.58 7.80
N LYS A 406 -9.84 2.85 7.88
CA LYS A 406 -9.09 2.94 9.15
C LYS A 406 -9.67 4.02 10.09
N HIS A 407 -10.03 5.17 9.55
CA HIS A 407 -10.50 6.32 10.32
C HIS A 407 -12.04 6.44 10.39
N GLU A 408 -12.76 5.49 9.82
CA GLU A 408 -14.22 5.43 9.82
C GLU A 408 -14.90 6.69 9.27
N GLN A 409 -14.30 7.31 8.27
CA GLN A 409 -14.76 8.55 7.65
C GLN A 409 -14.53 8.54 6.15
N ILE A 410 -15.49 9.02 5.36
CA ILE A 410 -15.33 9.29 3.92
C ILE A 410 -14.99 10.77 3.76
N PRO A 411 -13.83 11.12 3.18
CA PRO A 411 -13.43 12.50 2.94
C PRO A 411 -14.34 13.22 1.94
N SER A 412 -14.36 14.55 2.04
CA SER A 412 -15.11 15.39 1.11
C SER A 412 -14.52 15.35 -0.30
N HIS A 413 -15.40 15.27 -1.27
CA HIS A 413 -15.11 15.50 -2.69
C HIS A 413 -15.16 17.01 -2.96
N LEU A 414 -14.12 17.58 -3.55
CA LEU A 414 -14.00 19.03 -3.78
C LEU A 414 -14.50 19.42 -5.17
N HIS A 415 -14.68 20.72 -5.38
CA HIS A 415 -15.00 21.33 -6.68
C HIS A 415 -16.31 20.84 -7.33
N PHE A 416 -17.23 20.28 -6.55
CA PHE A 416 -18.57 19.89 -7.01
C PHE A 416 -19.59 20.91 -6.50
N ASN A 417 -19.95 21.88 -7.35
CA ASN A 417 -20.86 22.98 -7.03
C ASN A 417 -22.21 22.82 -7.73
N THR A 418 -22.19 22.43 -9.00
CA THR A 418 -23.38 22.24 -9.83
C THR A 418 -23.29 20.86 -10.52
N PRO A 419 -24.28 20.00 -10.34
CA PRO A 419 -24.27 18.70 -11.00
C PRO A 419 -24.17 18.79 -12.53
N ASN A 420 -23.31 17.95 -13.12
CA ASN A 420 -23.11 17.93 -14.57
C ASN A 420 -24.44 17.62 -15.29
N PRO A 421 -24.90 18.50 -16.21
CA PRO A 421 -26.20 18.33 -16.89
C PRO A 421 -26.24 17.17 -17.88
N HIS A 422 -25.09 16.61 -18.28
CA HIS A 422 -25.01 15.43 -19.14
C HIS A 422 -25.17 14.10 -18.36
N ILE A 423 -25.34 14.18 -17.04
CA ILE A 423 -25.60 13.03 -16.16
C ILE A 423 -27.08 13.09 -15.74
N ASN A 424 -27.81 11.97 -15.93
CA ASN A 424 -29.22 11.90 -15.53
C ASN A 424 -29.36 11.56 -14.03
N TRP A 425 -29.00 12.52 -13.18
CA TRP A 425 -28.96 12.38 -11.71
C TRP A 425 -30.28 11.88 -11.10
N LYS A 426 -31.43 12.16 -11.74
CA LYS A 426 -32.76 11.79 -11.22
C LYS A 426 -33.02 10.28 -11.25
N GLU A 427 -32.35 9.56 -12.13
CA GLU A 427 -32.49 8.10 -12.29
C GLU A 427 -31.44 7.32 -11.50
N LEU A 428 -30.54 8.04 -10.80
CA LEU A 428 -29.40 7.44 -10.11
C LEU A 428 -29.62 7.39 -8.59
N THR A 429 -29.39 6.22 -8.01
CA THR A 429 -29.35 6.01 -6.55
C THR A 429 -27.92 6.14 -6.00
N LEU A 430 -27.24 7.20 -6.40
CA LEU A 430 -25.90 7.54 -5.93
C LEU A 430 -25.81 9.00 -5.48
N THR A 431 -24.81 9.31 -4.65
CA THR A 431 -24.56 10.65 -4.13
C THR A 431 -23.06 10.97 -4.08
N ILE A 432 -22.72 12.25 -4.31
CA ILE A 432 -21.33 12.71 -4.19
C ILE A 432 -21.05 13.17 -2.76
N SER A 433 -19.96 12.72 -2.16
CA SER A 433 -19.56 13.06 -0.79
C SER A 433 -18.98 14.48 -0.68
N THR A 434 -19.81 15.53 -0.76
CA THR A 434 -19.34 16.92 -0.70
C THR A 434 -18.89 17.39 0.69
N LYS A 435 -19.08 16.57 1.71
CA LYS A 435 -18.67 16.82 3.10
C LYS A 435 -18.03 15.58 3.70
N LEU A 436 -17.20 15.78 4.72
CA LEU A 436 -16.69 14.68 5.52
C LEU A 436 -17.86 13.91 6.14
N MET A 437 -17.97 12.62 5.86
CA MET A 437 -19.07 11.76 6.30
C MET A 437 -18.56 10.66 7.23
N PRO A 438 -19.30 10.30 8.30
CA PRO A 438 -18.99 9.11 9.09
C PRO A 438 -19.20 7.84 8.25
N TRP A 439 -18.27 6.90 8.37
CA TRP A 439 -18.35 5.57 7.76
C TRP A 439 -18.10 4.50 8.82
N ARG A 440 -19.05 4.35 9.73
CA ARG A 440 -18.92 3.48 10.90
C ARG A 440 -19.05 2.00 10.50
N SER A 441 -18.31 1.14 11.17
CA SER A 441 -18.52 -0.30 11.12
C SER A 441 -19.91 -0.67 11.63
N GLY A 442 -20.51 -1.68 11.04
CA GLY A 442 -21.84 -2.19 11.38
C GLY A 442 -21.84 -3.72 11.52
N GLU A 443 -23.02 -4.33 11.38
CA GLU A 443 -23.16 -5.79 11.37
C GLU A 443 -22.55 -6.42 10.10
N THR A 444 -22.48 -5.65 9.00
CA THR A 444 -21.85 -6.05 7.75
C THR A 444 -20.57 -5.25 7.53
N PRO A 445 -19.49 -5.87 7.01
CA PRO A 445 -18.25 -5.18 6.75
C PRO A 445 -18.44 -4.05 5.74
N ARG A 446 -17.66 -2.97 5.89
CA ARG A 446 -17.59 -1.87 4.93
C ARG A 446 -16.82 -2.28 3.70
N LEU A 447 -17.38 -2.00 2.54
CA LEU A 447 -16.82 -2.37 1.24
C LEU A 447 -16.76 -1.15 0.32
N ALA A 448 -15.67 -1.03 -0.40
CA ALA A 448 -15.49 -0.02 -1.44
C ALA A 448 -15.00 -0.61 -2.75
N GLY A 449 -15.40 0.00 -3.86
CA GLY A 449 -14.80 -0.21 -5.17
C GLY A 449 -13.85 0.93 -5.54
N ILE A 450 -12.78 0.62 -6.26
CA ILE A 450 -11.80 1.60 -6.77
C ILE A 450 -11.65 1.39 -8.27
N SER A 451 -11.88 2.43 -9.06
CA SER A 451 -11.77 2.42 -10.52
C SER A 451 -10.54 3.19 -10.99
N SER A 452 -9.87 2.67 -12.00
CA SER A 452 -8.87 3.43 -12.74
C SER A 452 -8.90 3.01 -14.21
N PHE A 453 -9.07 3.99 -15.10
CA PHE A 453 -9.24 3.78 -16.53
C PHE A 453 -8.12 4.47 -17.30
N GLY A 454 -7.30 3.69 -18.00
CA GLY A 454 -6.19 4.20 -18.80
C GLY A 454 -6.69 4.79 -20.12
N PHE A 455 -6.17 5.94 -20.53
CA PHE A 455 -6.52 6.52 -21.84
C PHE A 455 -6.15 5.64 -23.04
N SER A 456 -5.36 4.60 -22.82
CA SER A 456 -5.09 3.53 -23.79
C SER A 456 -6.17 2.47 -23.85
N GLY A 457 -7.24 2.61 -23.05
CA GLY A 457 -8.39 1.72 -22.97
C GLY A 457 -8.26 0.56 -21.97
N THR A 458 -7.15 0.46 -21.22
CA THR A 458 -7.03 -0.56 -20.17
C THR A 458 -7.72 -0.09 -18.89
N ASN A 459 -8.73 -0.84 -18.47
CA ASN A 459 -9.53 -0.57 -17.27
C ASN A 459 -9.15 -1.52 -16.13
N ALA A 460 -9.20 -1.01 -14.90
CA ALA A 460 -9.01 -1.80 -13.69
C ALA A 460 -10.04 -1.41 -12.63
N HIS A 461 -10.55 -2.41 -11.91
CA HIS A 461 -11.43 -2.23 -10.75
C HIS A 461 -11.04 -3.19 -9.63
N ILE A 462 -10.99 -2.68 -8.39
CA ILE A 462 -10.60 -3.44 -7.20
C ILE A 462 -11.70 -3.28 -6.14
N ILE A 463 -12.07 -4.38 -5.46
CA ILE A 463 -12.99 -4.39 -4.32
C ILE A 463 -12.17 -4.55 -3.04
N VAL A 464 -12.33 -3.61 -2.12
CA VAL A 464 -11.63 -3.55 -0.83
C VAL A 464 -12.64 -3.61 0.31
N GLU A 465 -12.33 -4.44 1.30
CA GLU A 465 -13.09 -4.61 2.55
C GLU A 465 -12.28 -4.07 3.73
N GLU A 466 -12.95 -3.62 4.77
CA GLU A 466 -12.30 -3.23 6.02
C GLU A 466 -11.52 -4.37 6.66
N ALA A 467 -10.54 -4.02 7.47
CA ALA A 467 -9.78 -5.01 8.24
C ALA A 467 -10.69 -5.81 9.18
N PRO A 468 -10.45 -7.12 9.36
CA PRO A 468 -11.20 -7.90 10.35
C PRO A 468 -10.98 -7.35 11.75
N ALA A 469 -12.03 -7.37 12.58
CA ALA A 469 -11.90 -7.03 13.99
C ALA A 469 -10.95 -8.04 14.67
N ILE A 470 -9.80 -7.56 15.11
CA ILE A 470 -8.85 -8.39 15.85
C ILE A 470 -9.19 -8.28 17.33
N ASN A 471 -9.62 -9.38 17.94
CA ASN A 471 -9.67 -9.51 19.38
C ASN A 471 -8.22 -9.63 19.91
N LEU A 472 -7.63 -8.49 20.22
CA LEU A 472 -6.34 -8.46 20.93
C LEU A 472 -6.55 -9.10 22.30
N ALA A 473 -6.07 -10.31 22.49
CA ALA A 473 -5.93 -10.88 23.82
C ALA A 473 -5.02 -9.95 24.62
N LYS A 474 -5.55 -9.31 25.66
CA LYS A 474 -4.73 -8.53 26.58
C LYS A 474 -3.73 -9.48 27.21
N THR A 475 -2.45 -9.31 26.91
CA THR A 475 -1.39 -10.02 27.62
C THR A 475 -1.45 -9.62 29.09
N THR A 476 -1.59 -10.60 29.96
CA THR A 476 -1.67 -10.40 31.42
C THR A 476 -0.30 -10.20 32.06
N GLU A 477 0.77 -10.28 31.30
CA GLU A 477 2.13 -10.13 31.79
C GLU A 477 2.55 -8.66 31.82
N ASN A 478 2.50 -8.07 33.01
CA ASN A 478 2.95 -6.70 33.25
C ASN A 478 4.45 -6.71 33.52
N ARG A 479 5.26 -6.36 32.53
CA ARG A 479 6.71 -6.16 32.72
C ARG A 479 6.98 -4.84 33.44
N PRO A 480 7.82 -4.83 34.48
CA PRO A 480 8.10 -3.61 35.23
C PRO A 480 8.90 -2.57 34.45
N LEU A 481 9.69 -3.00 33.46
CA LEU A 481 10.50 -2.16 32.58
C LEU A 481 10.48 -2.70 31.16
N HIS A 482 10.48 -1.79 30.22
CA HIS A 482 10.55 -2.07 28.78
C HIS A 482 11.86 -1.53 28.22
N LEU A 483 12.50 -2.30 27.34
CA LEU A 483 13.66 -1.87 26.58
C LEU A 483 13.18 -1.26 25.26
N PHE A 484 13.59 -0.04 25.00
CA PHE A 484 13.38 0.66 23.73
C PHE A 484 14.71 0.77 22.99
N THR A 485 14.72 0.47 21.69
CA THR A 485 15.92 0.57 20.85
C THR A 485 15.67 1.37 19.59
N LEU A 486 16.64 2.20 19.21
CA LEU A 486 16.71 2.88 17.92
C LEU A 486 18.06 2.61 17.26
N SER A 487 18.08 2.70 15.93
CA SER A 487 19.33 2.65 15.18
C SER A 487 19.26 3.41 13.87
N ALA A 488 20.41 3.90 13.41
CA ALA A 488 20.55 4.58 12.12
C ALA A 488 21.90 4.25 11.47
N LYS A 489 22.03 4.59 10.17
CA LYS A 489 23.28 4.40 9.42
C LYS A 489 24.31 5.48 9.72
N THR A 490 23.89 6.67 10.19
CA THR A 490 24.75 7.77 10.58
C THR A 490 24.36 8.31 11.97
N PRO A 491 25.27 9.00 12.68
CA PRO A 491 24.94 9.61 13.99
C PRO A 491 23.89 10.73 13.84
N GLU A 492 23.97 11.52 12.76
CA GLU A 492 23.05 12.62 12.50
C GLU A 492 21.61 12.09 12.29
N ALA A 493 21.44 11.03 11.50
CA ALA A 493 20.15 10.38 11.30
C ALA A 493 19.61 9.76 12.61
N LEU A 494 20.49 9.27 13.50
CA LEU A 494 20.05 8.77 14.80
C LEU A 494 19.52 9.90 15.69
N GLU A 495 20.17 11.06 15.73
CA GLU A 495 19.71 12.21 16.52
C GLU A 495 18.37 12.76 15.98
N GLU A 496 18.20 12.84 14.65
CA GLU A 496 16.95 13.22 14.05
C GLU A 496 15.84 12.20 14.36
N TYR A 497 16.16 10.91 14.35
CA TYR A 497 15.21 9.85 14.68
C TYR A 497 14.77 9.93 16.16
N ILE A 498 15.69 10.24 17.07
CA ILE A 498 15.38 10.50 18.49
C ILE A 498 14.39 11.67 18.60
N HIS A 499 14.67 12.78 17.92
CA HIS A 499 13.82 13.97 17.94
C HIS A 499 12.41 13.66 17.41
N ASN A 500 12.29 12.91 16.32
CA ASN A 500 11.01 12.47 15.77
C ASN A 500 10.22 11.60 16.77
N TYR A 501 10.90 10.71 17.51
CA TYR A 501 10.25 9.94 18.58
C TYR A 501 9.81 10.80 19.75
N GLU A 502 10.60 11.80 20.18
CA GLU A 502 10.20 12.74 21.22
C GLU A 502 8.90 13.45 20.86
N GLN A 503 8.77 13.90 19.61
CA GLN A 503 7.54 14.52 19.11
C GLN A 503 6.36 13.52 19.05
N TYR A 504 6.59 12.34 18.49
CA TYR A 504 5.57 11.28 18.38
C TYR A 504 5.00 10.89 19.76
N LEU A 505 5.88 10.67 20.75
CA LEU A 505 5.49 10.26 22.10
C LEU A 505 4.66 11.32 22.85
N THR A 506 4.66 12.57 22.38
CA THR A 506 3.84 13.65 22.97
C THR A 506 2.33 13.42 22.77
N HIS A 507 1.95 12.79 21.66
CA HIS A 507 0.55 12.59 21.25
C HIS A 507 0.16 11.11 21.05
N CYS A 508 1.12 10.21 21.29
CA CYS A 508 0.94 8.78 21.08
C CYS A 508 -0.05 8.18 22.07
N GLN A 509 -0.96 7.35 21.56
CA GLN A 509 -1.96 6.61 22.37
C GLN A 509 -1.60 5.13 22.53
N ALA A 510 -0.51 4.66 21.87
CA ALA A 510 -0.06 3.30 22.00
C ALA A 510 0.56 3.02 23.37
N SER A 511 0.48 1.78 23.81
CA SER A 511 1.11 1.34 25.05
C SER A 511 2.65 1.32 24.93
N ILE A 512 3.35 1.42 26.04
CA ILE A 512 4.83 1.34 26.06
C ILE A 512 5.31 -0.02 25.53
N GLU A 513 4.57 -1.08 25.81
CA GLU A 513 4.82 -2.44 25.34
C GLU A 513 4.83 -2.49 23.81
N ASP A 514 3.78 -1.94 23.18
CA ASP A 514 3.62 -1.95 21.72
C ASP A 514 4.67 -1.11 21.02
N ILE A 515 5.00 0.06 21.60
CA ILE A 515 6.05 0.95 21.07
C ILE A 515 7.41 0.23 21.10
N CYS A 516 7.78 -0.34 22.26
CA CYS A 516 9.05 -1.05 22.41
C CYS A 516 9.10 -2.31 21.55
N PHE A 517 8.01 -3.07 21.50
CA PHE A 517 7.93 -4.26 20.65
C PHE A 517 8.15 -3.89 19.18
N SER A 518 7.44 -2.89 18.68
CA SER A 518 7.54 -2.46 17.28
C SER A 518 8.95 -1.93 16.94
N ALA A 519 9.53 -1.13 17.82
CA ALA A 519 10.89 -0.60 17.64
C ALA A 519 11.94 -1.72 17.62
N ASN A 520 11.80 -2.72 18.48
CA ASN A 520 12.79 -3.79 18.65
C ASN A 520 12.67 -4.89 17.58
N THR A 521 11.47 -5.17 17.07
CA THR A 521 11.20 -6.34 16.22
C THR A 521 10.82 -6.00 14.79
N GLY A 522 10.35 -4.78 14.54
CA GLY A 522 9.84 -4.32 13.25
C GLY A 522 10.75 -3.32 12.51
N ARG A 523 12.00 -3.16 12.94
CA ARG A 523 12.96 -2.21 12.36
C ARG A 523 14.30 -2.87 12.13
N SER A 524 15.00 -2.44 11.06
CA SER A 524 16.40 -2.83 10.82
C SER A 524 17.31 -2.27 11.92
N HIS A 525 18.34 -3.04 12.29
CA HIS A 525 19.29 -2.66 13.31
C HIS A 525 20.64 -2.28 12.69
N PHE A 526 20.86 -0.98 12.54
CA PHE A 526 22.06 -0.38 11.97
C PHE A 526 23.19 -0.23 13.00
N GLN A 527 24.33 0.34 12.56
CA GLN A 527 25.54 0.40 13.40
C GLN A 527 25.49 1.47 14.51
N TYR A 528 24.84 2.60 14.30
CA TYR A 528 24.66 3.62 15.33
C TYR A 528 23.38 3.32 16.09
N ARG A 529 23.50 3.07 17.39
CA ARG A 529 22.39 2.53 18.20
C ARG A 529 22.18 3.35 19.45
N LEU A 530 20.93 3.40 19.86
CA LEU A 530 20.49 3.90 21.16
C LEU A 530 19.63 2.81 21.82
N CYS A 531 19.80 2.64 23.12
CA CYS A 531 18.83 1.92 23.94
C CYS A 531 18.44 2.76 25.17
N ALA A 532 17.18 2.67 25.56
CA ALA A 532 16.60 3.30 26.73
C ALA A 532 15.71 2.31 27.47
N THR A 533 15.61 2.45 28.80
CA THR A 533 14.64 1.69 29.59
C THR A 533 13.58 2.63 30.17
N ALA A 534 12.34 2.20 30.16
CA ALA A 534 11.21 2.98 30.71
C ALA A 534 10.07 2.06 31.13
N ASN A 535 9.25 2.51 32.12
CA ASN A 535 8.04 1.83 32.55
C ASN A 535 6.76 2.44 31.93
N SER A 536 6.88 3.58 31.27
CA SER A 536 5.76 4.32 30.68
C SER A 536 6.20 5.17 29.49
N VAL A 537 5.24 5.55 28.64
CA VAL A 537 5.46 6.42 27.47
C VAL A 537 6.05 7.78 27.90
N ASN A 538 5.55 8.35 29.00
CA ASN A 538 6.04 9.63 29.52
C ASN A 538 7.48 9.52 30.02
N GLU A 539 7.82 8.46 30.74
CA GLU A 539 9.19 8.20 31.17
C GLU A 539 10.13 8.00 29.99
N LEU A 540 9.72 7.22 28.98
CA LEU A 540 10.50 7.05 27.76
C LEU A 540 10.80 8.40 27.10
N ARG A 541 9.78 9.24 26.90
CA ARG A 541 9.95 10.58 26.33
C ARG A 541 10.92 11.42 27.15
N GLN A 542 10.76 11.45 28.47
CA GLN A 542 11.63 12.20 29.37
C GLN A 542 13.08 11.68 29.31
N ASN A 543 13.27 10.37 29.28
CA ASN A 543 14.59 9.76 29.18
C ASN A 543 15.31 10.10 27.86
N LEU A 544 14.59 10.09 26.73
CA LEU A 544 15.13 10.52 25.45
C LEU A 544 15.56 12.00 25.48
N THR A 545 14.70 12.90 25.96
CA THR A 545 14.97 14.34 26.03
C THR A 545 16.14 14.67 26.98
N THR A 546 16.17 14.03 28.15
CA THR A 546 17.23 14.31 29.17
C THR A 546 18.49 13.46 29.00
N LYS A 547 18.47 12.51 28.07
CA LYS A 547 19.52 11.47 27.89
C LYS A 547 19.79 10.66 29.16
N LYS A 548 18.83 10.57 30.09
CA LYS A 548 18.91 9.79 31.31
C LYS A 548 18.42 8.36 31.06
N TYR A 549 19.13 7.37 31.60
CA TYR A 549 18.91 5.95 31.33
C TYR A 549 18.93 5.58 29.83
N VAL A 550 19.72 6.32 29.07
CA VAL A 550 19.98 6.14 27.65
C VAL A 550 21.44 5.75 27.45
N THR A 551 21.67 4.71 26.69
CA THR A 551 22.99 4.31 26.20
C THR A 551 23.02 4.45 24.69
N GLN A 552 24.02 5.16 24.18
CA GLN A 552 24.21 5.39 22.74
C GLN A 552 25.62 5.01 22.34
N GLY A 553 25.80 4.40 21.18
CA GLY A 553 27.12 4.03 20.69
C GLY A 553 27.08 3.45 19.26
N LYS A 554 28.30 3.23 18.75
CA LYS A 554 28.52 2.55 17.48
C LYS A 554 28.89 1.10 17.73
N THR A 555 28.18 0.16 17.07
CA THR A 555 28.51 -1.27 17.15
C THR A 555 29.36 -1.70 15.96
N SER A 556 30.30 -2.62 16.16
CA SER A 556 30.93 -3.37 15.09
C SER A 556 30.03 -4.53 14.69
N TYR A 557 29.95 -4.85 13.39
CA TYR A 557 29.13 -5.95 12.86
C TYR A 557 29.59 -7.37 13.26
N ASN A 558 30.66 -7.50 14.03
CA ASN A 558 31.14 -8.79 14.49
C ASN A 558 30.28 -9.25 15.67
N ASN A 559 29.72 -10.46 15.58
CA ASN A 559 28.99 -11.09 16.67
C ASN A 559 29.87 -11.09 17.94
N PRO A 560 29.51 -10.32 19.00
CA PRO A 560 30.31 -10.26 20.20
C PRO A 560 30.32 -11.62 20.88
N LYS A 561 31.46 -12.04 21.41
CA LYS A 561 31.51 -13.18 22.32
C LYS A 561 30.79 -12.80 23.60
N ILE A 562 29.92 -13.68 24.09
CA ILE A 562 29.18 -13.49 25.34
C ILE A 562 29.84 -14.33 26.42
N ALA A 563 30.20 -13.72 27.55
CA ALA A 563 30.68 -14.40 28.75
C ALA A 563 29.65 -14.29 29.88
N PHE A 564 29.23 -15.41 30.41
CA PHE A 564 28.41 -15.46 31.62
C PHE A 564 29.32 -15.52 32.85
N LEU A 565 29.11 -14.58 33.75
CA LEU A 565 29.86 -14.51 35.03
C LEU A 565 28.91 -14.93 36.16
N PHE A 566 29.27 -15.96 36.86
CA PHE A 566 28.53 -16.46 38.02
C PHE A 566 29.26 -16.05 39.32
N THR A 567 28.52 -15.48 40.25
CA THR A 567 29.03 -15.15 41.58
C THR A 567 29.21 -16.41 42.43
N GLY A 568 30.18 -16.36 43.35
CA GLY A 568 30.40 -17.44 44.34
C GLY A 568 29.50 -17.27 45.58
N GLN A 569 29.81 -18.06 46.64
CA GLN A 569 29.17 -17.95 47.96
C GLN A 569 29.30 -16.52 48.53
N CYS A 570 28.37 -16.13 49.39
CA CYS A 570 28.31 -14.83 50.06
C CYS A 570 27.85 -13.64 49.17
N SER A 571 27.34 -13.92 47.98
CA SER A 571 26.73 -12.87 47.10
C SER A 571 25.22 -12.78 47.24
N GLN A 572 24.63 -13.65 48.07
CA GLN A 572 23.17 -13.71 48.26
C GLN A 572 22.71 -12.54 49.18
N TYR A 573 21.54 -11.99 48.87
CA TYR A 573 20.86 -11.01 49.69
C TYR A 573 19.34 -11.29 49.71
N GLU A 574 18.67 -10.82 50.76
CA GLU A 574 17.23 -11.01 50.90
C GLU A 574 16.47 -10.40 49.73
N GLY A 575 15.53 -11.14 49.13
CA GLY A 575 14.77 -10.71 47.97
C GLY A 575 15.51 -10.76 46.63
N MET A 576 16.73 -11.36 46.61
CA MET A 576 17.49 -11.52 45.36
C MET A 576 16.68 -12.19 44.29
N ALA A 577 16.54 -11.53 43.12
CA ALA A 577 15.79 -11.97 41.96
C ALA A 577 14.26 -12.19 42.19
N LEU A 578 13.69 -11.71 43.32
CA LEU A 578 12.25 -11.87 43.61
C LEU A 578 11.38 -11.26 42.51
N GLN A 579 11.75 -10.09 41.97
CA GLN A 579 11.01 -9.46 40.88
C GLN A 579 11.07 -10.30 39.59
N LEU A 580 12.23 -10.87 39.25
CA LEU A 580 12.36 -11.80 38.11
C LEU A 580 11.50 -13.05 38.30
N TYR A 581 11.47 -13.60 39.51
CA TYR A 581 10.65 -14.77 39.83
C TYR A 581 9.16 -14.47 39.67
N GLN A 582 8.71 -13.27 40.05
CA GLN A 582 7.31 -12.86 39.95
C GLN A 582 6.88 -12.49 38.52
N THR A 583 7.80 -11.95 37.70
CA THR A 583 7.46 -11.33 36.40
C THR A 583 7.98 -12.08 35.19
N GLN A 584 8.88 -13.07 35.35
CA GLN A 584 9.52 -13.78 34.24
C GLN A 584 9.27 -15.28 34.32
N PRO A 585 8.28 -15.82 33.56
CA PRO A 585 7.91 -17.23 33.64
C PRO A 585 9.07 -18.20 33.41
N THR A 586 9.95 -17.91 32.45
CA THR A 586 11.15 -18.74 32.17
C THR A 586 12.09 -18.82 33.37
N PHE A 587 12.34 -17.69 34.04
CA PHE A 587 13.16 -17.65 35.25
C PHE A 587 12.50 -18.41 36.41
N LYS A 588 11.21 -18.18 36.62
CA LYS A 588 10.41 -18.86 37.63
C LYS A 588 10.45 -20.38 37.44
N ASN A 589 10.18 -20.85 36.22
CA ASN A 589 10.15 -22.30 35.91
C ASN A 589 11.54 -22.93 36.11
N ALA A 590 12.61 -22.27 35.66
CA ALA A 590 13.98 -22.76 35.84
C ALA A 590 14.34 -22.87 37.33
N LEU A 591 14.04 -21.81 38.12
CA LEU A 591 14.33 -21.80 39.54
C LEU A 591 13.51 -22.84 40.32
N THR A 592 12.21 -22.99 39.99
CA THR A 592 11.34 -24.02 40.57
C THR A 592 11.85 -25.41 40.27
N HIS A 593 12.26 -25.67 39.01
CA HIS A 593 12.84 -26.97 38.65
C HIS A 593 14.15 -27.27 39.39
N CYS A 594 15.03 -26.29 39.55
CA CYS A 594 16.22 -26.42 40.38
C CYS A 594 15.89 -26.75 41.84
N ALA A 595 14.86 -26.10 42.43
CA ALA A 595 14.41 -26.35 43.78
C ALA A 595 13.87 -27.79 43.93
N GLU A 596 13.08 -28.30 43.00
CA GLU A 596 12.55 -29.67 42.98
C GLU A 596 13.67 -30.73 42.92
N ILE A 597 14.74 -30.47 42.17
CA ILE A 597 15.91 -31.36 42.10
C ILE A 597 16.65 -31.38 43.45
N LEU A 598 16.90 -30.21 44.02
CA LEU A 598 17.63 -30.06 45.27
C LEU A 598 16.85 -30.63 46.46
N GLN A 599 15.54 -30.51 46.51
CA GLN A 599 14.70 -31.04 47.57
C GLN A 599 14.83 -32.56 47.69
N LYS A 600 14.97 -33.27 46.55
CA LYS A 600 15.21 -34.74 46.52
C LYS A 600 16.59 -35.16 47.01
N THR A 601 17.52 -34.22 47.14
CA THR A 601 18.93 -34.47 47.47
C THR A 601 19.27 -33.98 48.89
N LEU A 602 18.48 -33.06 49.42
CA LEU A 602 18.73 -32.42 50.74
C LEU A 602 17.86 -32.98 51.89
N ASP A 603 16.88 -33.87 51.59
CA ASP A 603 16.17 -34.70 52.54
C ASP A 603 16.95 -36.04 52.74
#